data_991355453dade88ec77a0a90ee2040e0
#
_entry.id   991355453dade88ec77a0a90ee2040e0
#
_cell.length_a   1.000
_cell.length_b   1.000
_cell.length_c   1.000
_cell.angle_alpha   90.00
_cell.angle_beta   90.00
_cell.angle_gamma   90.00
#
_symmetry.space_group_name_H-M   'P 1'
#
loop_
_entity.id
_entity.type
_entity.pdbx_description
1 polymer ?
#
loop_
_entity_poly.entity_id
_entity_poly.type
_entity_poly.pdbx_seq_one_letter_code
_entity_poly.pdbx_strand_id
1 'polypeptide(L)'
;MESEPNLVISSASQRVVVENTPFKVDIYKLEGGEGWSLEVVTEDGTSIVWDDLFDDDRAAFEETLSTIQREGPVAFVRGDENVIPFRR
;
A
#
# COMPACT_ATOMS: atom_id res chain seq x y z
N MET A 1 -28.00 12.72 6.87
CA MET A 1 -27.47 12.27 6.49
C MET A 1 -26.58 11.75 6.95
N GLU A 2 -26.32 10.97 7.13
CA GLU A 2 -25.47 10.55 7.50
C GLU A 2 -24.58 10.65 6.95
N SER A 3 -23.92 10.54 7.40
CA SER A 3 -22.86 10.80 6.67
C SER A 3 -21.85 9.80 6.79
N GLU A 4 -21.18 9.52 5.72
CA GLU A 4 -20.12 8.60 5.74
C GLU A 4 -18.87 9.27 6.16
N PRO A 5 -17.95 8.58 6.85
CA PRO A 5 -16.67 9.17 7.18
C PRO A 5 -15.93 9.54 5.93
N ASN A 6 -15.22 10.63 5.97
CA ASN A 6 -14.40 11.04 4.86
C ASN A 6 -13.10 10.24 4.85
N LEU A 7 -12.61 10.03 3.66
CA LEU A 7 -11.34 9.35 3.51
C LEU A 7 -10.24 10.39 3.47
N VAL A 8 -9.24 10.20 4.27
CA VAL A 8 -8.08 11.10 4.33
C VAL A 8 -6.94 10.43 3.58
N ILE A 9 -6.47 11.07 2.52
CA ILE A 9 -5.39 10.55 1.72
C ILE A 9 -4.09 11.19 2.18
N SER A 10 -3.12 10.37 2.51
CA SER A 10 -1.84 10.87 2.97
C SER A 10 -1.09 11.55 1.84
N SER A 11 -0.36 12.60 2.17
CA SER A 11 0.51 13.23 1.20
C SER A 11 1.70 12.35 0.85
N ALA A 12 1.91 11.26 1.57
CA ALA A 12 2.94 10.30 1.22
C ALA A 12 2.51 9.36 0.10
N SER A 13 1.22 9.38 -0.25
CA SER A 13 0.73 8.58 -1.37
C SER A 13 1.36 9.08 -2.66
N GLN A 14 1.93 8.16 -3.45
CA GLN A 14 2.62 8.58 -4.65
C GLN A 14 2.95 7.38 -5.50
N ARG A 15 3.39 7.66 -6.70
CA ARG A 15 3.90 6.62 -7.56
C ARG A 15 5.39 6.47 -7.32
N VAL A 16 5.85 5.24 -7.33
CA VAL A 16 7.28 4.96 -7.20
C VAL A 16 7.68 4.00 -8.29
N VAL A 17 8.94 4.05 -8.67
CA VAL A 17 9.49 3.15 -9.67
C VAL A 17 10.66 2.44 -9.03
N VAL A 18 10.59 1.13 -8.97
CA VAL A 18 11.67 0.32 -8.41
C VAL A 18 12.15 -0.61 -9.50
N GLU A 19 13.42 -0.47 -9.90
CA GLU A 19 14.02 -1.29 -10.93
C GLU A 19 13.13 -1.29 -12.19
N ASN A 20 12.75 -0.10 -12.59
CA ASN A 20 11.95 0.11 -13.81
C ASN A 20 10.52 -0.40 -13.71
N THR A 21 10.06 -0.78 -12.53
CA THR A 21 8.69 -1.26 -12.36
C THR A 21 7.91 -0.22 -11.57
N PRO A 22 6.84 0.32 -12.13
CA PRO A 22 6.07 1.35 -11.44
C PRO A 22 5.05 0.75 -10.50
N PHE A 23 4.82 1.45 -9.40
CA PHE A 23 3.82 1.08 -8.41
C PHE A 23 3.12 2.33 -7.96
N LYS A 24 1.84 2.21 -7.69
CA LYS A 24 1.08 3.31 -7.14
C LYS A 24 0.85 3.00 -5.67
N VAL A 25 1.31 3.87 -4.79
CA VAL A 25 1.21 3.66 -3.36
C VAL A 25 0.12 4.57 -2.82
N ASP A 26 -0.91 3.98 -2.24
CA ASP A 26 -2.01 4.73 -1.66
C ASP A 26 -2.03 4.48 -0.17
N ILE A 27 -1.96 5.56 0.59
CA ILE A 27 -1.97 5.50 2.04
C ILE A 27 -3.12 6.37 2.51
N TYR A 28 -4.05 5.78 3.23
CA TYR A 28 -5.27 6.51 3.57
C TYR A 28 -5.82 6.02 4.90
N LYS A 29 -6.71 6.80 5.46
CA LYS A 29 -7.42 6.38 6.66
C LYS A 29 -8.78 7.05 6.66
N LEU A 30 -9.68 6.55 7.47
CA LEU A 30 -10.95 7.19 7.67
C LEU A 30 -10.78 8.35 8.62
N GLU A 31 -11.48 9.42 8.35
CA GLU A 31 -11.46 10.59 9.22
C GLU A 31 -11.90 10.16 10.60
N GLY A 32 -11.10 10.50 11.59
CA GLY A 32 -11.41 10.11 12.95
C GLY A 32 -10.96 8.70 13.30
N GLY A 33 -10.48 7.95 12.32
CA GLY A 33 -9.98 6.60 12.58
C GLY A 33 -8.56 6.64 13.08
N GLU A 34 -8.12 5.50 13.56
CA GLU A 34 -6.76 5.37 14.04
C GLU A 34 -6.01 4.47 13.08
N GLY A 35 -4.89 4.90 12.63
CA GLY A 35 -4.07 4.06 11.79
C GLY A 35 -4.33 4.27 10.32
N TRP A 36 -3.29 4.05 9.55
CA TRP A 36 -3.31 4.26 8.11
C TRP A 36 -3.37 2.93 7.40
N SER A 37 -4.18 2.87 6.37
CA SER A 37 -4.23 1.70 5.49
C SER A 37 -3.23 1.89 4.37
N LEU A 38 -2.70 0.79 3.88
CA LEU A 38 -1.72 0.80 2.81
C LEU A 38 -2.18 -0.10 1.70
N GLU A 39 -2.21 0.45 0.50
CA GLU A 39 -2.56 -0.30 -0.69
C GLU A 39 -1.55 0.03 -1.78
N VAL A 40 -1.08 -0.98 -2.49
CA VAL A 40 -0.17 -0.79 -3.59
C VAL A 40 -0.82 -1.38 -4.83
N VAL A 41 -0.91 -0.58 -5.87
CA VAL A 41 -1.51 -1.02 -7.12
C VAL A 41 -0.40 -1.17 -8.14
N THR A 42 -0.34 -2.32 -8.78
CA THR A 42 0.69 -2.60 -9.75
C THR A 42 0.26 -2.10 -11.12
N GLU A 43 1.18 -2.15 -12.06
CA GLU A 43 0.94 -1.62 -13.38
C GLU A 43 -0.20 -2.34 -14.08
N ASP A 44 -0.38 -3.63 -13.80
CA ASP A 44 -1.45 -4.37 -14.44
C ASP A 44 -2.77 -4.27 -13.67
N GLY A 45 -2.81 -3.42 -12.64
CA GLY A 45 -4.06 -3.20 -11.94
C GLY A 45 -4.29 -4.07 -10.72
N THR A 46 -3.34 -4.91 -10.38
CA THR A 46 -3.48 -5.73 -9.19
C THR A 46 -3.31 -4.88 -7.95
N SER A 47 -4.17 -5.08 -6.99
CA SER A 47 -4.15 -4.31 -5.75
C SER A 47 -3.71 -5.21 -4.62
N ILE A 48 -2.74 -4.75 -3.85
CA ILE A 48 -2.23 -5.47 -2.70
C ILE A 48 -2.47 -4.62 -1.48
N VAL A 49 -3.21 -5.13 -0.52
CA VAL A 49 -3.60 -4.37 0.66
C VAL A 49 -3.00 -5.04 1.88
N TRP A 50 -2.36 -4.24 2.72
CA TRP A 50 -1.83 -4.77 3.97
C TRP A 50 -2.94 -4.93 4.99
N ASP A 51 -2.88 -6.00 5.75
CA ASP A 51 -3.89 -6.25 6.77
C ASP A 51 -3.75 -5.34 7.97
N ASP A 52 -2.53 -4.98 8.29
CA ASP A 52 -2.26 -4.20 9.48
C ASP A 52 -2.34 -2.73 9.18
N LEU A 53 -2.77 -1.96 10.16
CA LEU A 53 -2.75 -0.51 10.05
C LEU A 53 -1.41 0.00 10.55
N PHE A 54 -1.02 1.15 10.03
CA PHE A 54 0.24 1.77 10.42
C PHE A 54 -0.03 2.98 11.29
N ASP A 55 0.79 3.20 12.29
CA ASP A 55 0.61 4.34 13.17
C ASP A 55 0.82 5.64 12.46
N ASP A 56 1.68 5.64 11.46
CA ASP A 56 1.92 6.86 10.76
C ASP A 56 2.13 6.54 9.28
N ASP A 57 1.83 7.54 8.45
CA ASP A 57 1.82 7.32 7.02
C ASP A 57 3.22 7.13 6.45
N ARG A 58 4.22 7.73 7.08
CA ARG A 58 5.56 7.55 6.61
C ARG A 58 6.01 6.10 6.83
N ALA A 59 5.63 5.53 7.97
CA ALA A 59 5.97 4.14 8.23
C ALA A 59 5.34 3.22 7.19
N ALA A 60 4.11 3.54 6.76
CA ALA A 60 3.47 2.75 5.73
C ALA A 60 4.23 2.84 4.42
N PHE A 61 4.69 4.02 4.07
CA PHE A 61 5.43 4.20 2.84
C PHE A 61 6.76 3.45 2.89
N GLU A 62 7.44 3.52 4.02
CA GLU A 62 8.73 2.84 4.16
C GLU A 62 8.55 1.33 4.11
N GLU A 63 7.46 0.83 4.67
CA GLU A 63 7.19 -0.59 4.61
C GLU A 63 7.00 -1.03 3.16
N THR A 64 6.33 -0.21 2.36
CA THR A 64 6.14 -0.51 0.95
C THR A 64 7.47 -0.68 0.25
N LEU A 65 8.36 0.30 0.39
CA LEU A 65 9.63 0.24 -0.29
C LEU A 65 10.46 -0.94 0.20
N SER A 66 10.43 -1.17 1.49
CA SER A 66 11.19 -2.27 2.05
C SER A 66 10.70 -3.61 1.52
N THR A 67 9.40 -3.78 1.44
CA THR A 67 8.83 -5.02 0.95
C THR A 67 9.15 -5.24 -0.52
N ILE A 68 8.99 -4.20 -1.34
CA ILE A 68 9.27 -4.34 -2.76
C ILE A 68 10.74 -4.66 -2.99
N GLN A 69 11.62 -4.02 -2.25
CA GLN A 69 13.03 -4.25 -2.42
C GLN A 69 13.44 -5.63 -1.93
N ARG A 70 12.85 -6.08 -0.84
CA ARG A 70 13.18 -7.38 -0.28
C ARG A 70 12.71 -8.52 -1.17
N GLU A 71 11.49 -8.40 -1.71
CA GLU A 71 10.94 -9.45 -2.54
C GLU A 71 11.39 -9.33 -3.98
N GLY A 72 11.75 -8.11 -4.40
CA GLY A 72 12.04 -7.85 -5.79
C GLY A 72 10.77 -7.42 -6.49
N PRO A 73 10.85 -6.43 -7.38
CA PRO A 73 9.64 -5.90 -8.01
C PRO A 73 8.89 -6.91 -8.84
N VAL A 74 9.59 -7.81 -9.51
CA VAL A 74 8.90 -8.79 -10.35
C VAL A 74 8.12 -9.77 -9.51
N ALA A 75 8.74 -10.29 -8.45
CA ALA A 75 8.06 -11.23 -7.58
C ALA A 75 6.90 -10.55 -6.87
N PHE A 76 7.08 -9.31 -6.49
CA PHE A 76 6.02 -8.58 -5.80
C PHE A 76 4.82 -8.42 -6.73
N VAL A 77 5.04 -8.04 -7.97
CA VAL A 77 3.95 -7.85 -8.92
C VAL A 77 3.23 -9.17 -9.20
N ARG A 78 3.99 -10.24 -9.32
CA ARG A 78 3.40 -11.53 -9.63
C ARG A 78 2.65 -12.13 -8.46
N GLY A 79 2.90 -11.63 -7.27
CA GLY A 79 2.21 -12.16 -6.10
C GLY A 79 2.59 -13.59 -5.86
N ASP A 80 3.89 -13.88 -5.93
CA ASP A 80 4.37 -15.23 -5.67
C ASP A 80 3.84 -15.68 -4.35
N GLU A 81 3.70 -16.96 -4.19
CA GLU A 81 3.01 -17.47 -3.04
C GLU A 81 3.59 -17.00 -1.74
N ASN A 82 4.86 -16.75 -1.68
CA ASN A 82 5.41 -16.27 -0.46
C ASN A 82 5.12 -14.88 -0.19
N VAL A 83 4.63 -14.16 -1.14
CA VAL A 83 4.43 -12.76 -1.00
C VAL A 83 3.05 -12.43 -0.61
N ILE A 84 2.15 -13.34 -0.70
CA ILE A 84 0.79 -13.04 -0.47
C ILE A 84 0.58 -12.63 0.94
N PRO A 85 0.29 -11.40 1.18
CA PRO A 85 0.20 -10.92 2.54
C PRO A 85 -1.11 -11.26 3.20
N PHE A 86 -2.04 -11.67 2.43
CA PHE A 86 -3.31 -11.95 2.99
C PHE A 86 -3.97 -12.96 2.22
N ARG A 87 -4.49 -13.31 2.42
CA ARG A 87 -5.00 -14.10 1.63
C ARG A 87 -6.02 -14.25 1.79
N ARG A 88 -6.01 -13.88 1.75
CA ARG A 88 -6.78 -13.85 1.71
C ARG A 88 -7.32 -14.08 2.13
#